data_e72283708f3a638583200da62e4e0731
#
_entry.id   e72283708f3a638583200da62e4e0731
#
_cell.length_a   1.000
_cell.length_b   1.000
_cell.length_c   1.000
_cell.angle_alpha   90.00
_cell.angle_beta   90.00
_cell.angle_gamma   90.00
#
_symmetry.space_group_name_H-M   'P 1'
#
loop_
_entity.id
_entity.type
_entity.pdbx_description
1 polymer ?
#
loop_
_entity_poly.entity_id
_entity_poly.type
_entity_poly.pdbx_seq_one_letter_code
_entity_poly.pdbx_strand_id
1 'polypeptide(L)'
;HLFGALERAMANIPPERFSGAVMITDGRVHDAPQNITRLNIDAPIHTLITGARDAGDRRLTIVQSPGFGIVNDEVRLTLRVDEPHAVRARQAQLTIRRDGEVRGRTTLVAVGVDHSIDIVVDRGGPSVFELSVGDGQQELTEINNRAVVTINGIRDRLRVLLVSGAPHPGERTWRNLLKADPSVDLVHFTILRPPDKQDGTPVQELSLIAFPYRELFEVKLNDFDLIIFDRYQRMGILPSVYLRNIANYVRAGGALLEASGPEATPITSLYRTALAAVLPGEPTGNVLDAPFTANVNEAGRRHPVTANLPGLPGEVGATPSWGRWFRQIEAQPKSGTVVMDGPGKRPLLILDRVGEGRVGQFLSDHIWLWARGFEGGGPHGELLRRLAHLLMKE
;
A
#
# COMPACT_ATOMS: atom_id res chain seq x y z
N HIS A 1 8.66 -35.39 -20.27
CA HIS A 1 7.55 -36.02 -20.99
C HIS A 1 8.03 -37.33 -21.57
N LEU A 2 7.77 -38.44 -20.85
CA LEU A 2 8.26 -39.76 -21.17
C LEU A 2 7.54 -40.34 -22.40
N PHE A 3 6.22 -40.26 -22.43
CA PHE A 3 5.42 -40.77 -23.55
C PHE A 3 5.61 -39.94 -24.83
N GLY A 4 5.75 -38.64 -24.74
CA GLY A 4 6.11 -37.83 -25.90
C GLY A 4 7.53 -38.10 -26.45
N ALA A 5 8.46 -38.59 -25.62
CA ALA A 5 9.75 -39.08 -26.10
C ALA A 5 9.62 -40.44 -26.80
N LEU A 6 8.79 -41.34 -26.27
CA LEU A 6 8.48 -42.63 -26.88
C LEU A 6 7.84 -42.44 -28.27
N GLU A 7 6.83 -41.60 -28.40
CA GLU A 7 6.17 -41.29 -29.67
C GLU A 7 7.17 -40.75 -30.72
N ARG A 8 8.04 -39.82 -30.33
CA ARG A 8 9.08 -39.30 -31.23
C ARG A 8 10.09 -40.35 -31.64
N ALA A 9 10.50 -41.25 -30.74
CA ALA A 9 11.41 -42.33 -31.06
C ALA A 9 10.79 -43.33 -32.03
N MET A 10 9.51 -43.63 -31.86
CA MET A 10 8.75 -44.55 -32.71
C MET A 10 8.45 -43.96 -34.10
N ALA A 11 8.25 -42.66 -34.22
CA ALA A 11 7.92 -42.02 -35.49
C ALA A 11 8.91 -42.30 -36.63
N ASN A 12 10.14 -42.66 -36.29
CA ASN A 12 11.21 -42.95 -37.24
C ASN A 12 11.45 -44.50 -37.43
N ILE A 13 10.66 -45.33 -36.80
CA ILE A 13 10.84 -46.79 -36.86
C ILE A 13 9.65 -47.39 -37.60
N PRO A 14 9.85 -48.16 -38.71
CA PRO A 14 8.77 -48.89 -39.36
C PRO A 14 8.07 -49.84 -38.36
N PRO A 15 6.72 -49.97 -38.36
CA PRO A 15 5.99 -50.79 -37.39
C PRO A 15 6.46 -52.24 -37.34
N GLU A 16 6.82 -52.81 -38.49
CA GLU A 16 7.29 -54.18 -38.60
C GLU A 16 8.68 -54.44 -37.96
N ARG A 17 9.43 -53.38 -37.68
CA ARG A 17 10.76 -53.42 -37.03
C ARG A 17 10.71 -53.06 -35.55
N PHE A 18 9.55 -52.67 -35.03
CA PHE A 18 9.39 -52.31 -33.65
C PHE A 18 9.03 -53.56 -32.82
N SER A 19 9.99 -54.08 -32.10
CA SER A 19 9.86 -55.30 -31.30
C SER A 19 9.49 -55.03 -29.83
N GLY A 20 9.61 -53.79 -29.40
CA GLY A 20 9.29 -53.36 -28.03
C GLY A 20 10.04 -52.11 -27.59
N ALA A 21 9.64 -51.56 -26.47
CA ALA A 21 10.30 -50.46 -25.83
C ALA A 21 10.67 -50.78 -24.38
N VAL A 22 11.80 -50.26 -23.91
CA VAL A 22 12.18 -50.26 -22.49
C VAL A 22 12.23 -48.84 -22.02
N MET A 23 11.35 -48.50 -21.10
CA MET A 23 11.32 -47.20 -20.45
C MET A 23 12.04 -47.30 -19.10
N ILE A 24 12.98 -46.40 -18.85
CA ILE A 24 13.67 -46.27 -17.57
C ILE A 24 13.16 -44.97 -16.93
N THR A 25 12.51 -45.06 -15.79
CA THR A 25 11.83 -43.95 -15.14
C THR A 25 11.82 -44.12 -13.62
N ASP A 26 11.75 -43.00 -12.90
CA ASP A 26 11.47 -42.96 -11.46
C ASP A 26 9.98 -43.13 -11.12
N GLY A 27 9.11 -43.31 -12.14
CA GLY A 27 7.67 -43.44 -11.99
C GLY A 27 6.90 -42.10 -11.99
N ARG A 28 7.56 -40.96 -11.99
CA ARG A 28 6.93 -39.62 -12.05
C ARG A 28 6.66 -39.23 -13.51
N VAL A 29 5.66 -39.83 -14.12
CA VAL A 29 5.30 -39.60 -15.51
C VAL A 29 4.13 -38.62 -15.58
N HIS A 30 4.36 -37.41 -16.08
CA HIS A 30 3.36 -36.35 -16.17
C HIS A 30 2.51 -36.39 -17.45
N ASP A 31 2.95 -37.13 -18.47
CA ASP A 31 2.34 -37.22 -19.78
C ASP A 31 1.81 -38.63 -20.08
N ALA A 32 1.48 -39.38 -19.01
CA ALA A 32 0.87 -40.71 -19.18
C ALA A 32 -0.53 -40.61 -19.82
N PRO A 33 -0.78 -41.28 -20.95
CA PRO A 33 -2.09 -41.28 -21.58
C PRO A 33 -3.08 -42.03 -20.70
N GLN A 34 -4.33 -41.53 -20.60
CA GLN A 34 -5.41 -42.20 -19.86
C GLN A 34 -5.77 -43.58 -20.43
N ASN A 35 -5.43 -43.81 -21.69
CA ASN A 35 -5.64 -45.08 -22.36
C ASN A 35 -4.44 -45.40 -23.27
N ILE A 36 -3.71 -46.47 -22.93
CA ILE A 36 -2.51 -46.91 -23.66
C ILE A 36 -2.83 -47.34 -25.09
N THR A 37 -4.04 -47.79 -25.38
CA THR A 37 -4.47 -48.16 -26.74
C THR A 37 -4.41 -47.02 -27.74
N ARG A 38 -4.36 -45.76 -27.28
CA ARG A 38 -4.17 -44.58 -28.15
C ARG A 38 -2.78 -44.49 -28.78
N LEU A 39 -1.77 -45.19 -28.21
CA LEU A 39 -0.41 -45.17 -28.73
C LEU A 39 -0.23 -46.06 -29.95
N ASN A 40 -1.25 -46.88 -30.30
CA ASN A 40 -1.22 -47.81 -31.46
C ASN A 40 0.05 -48.69 -31.51
N ILE A 41 0.46 -49.21 -30.35
CA ILE A 41 1.69 -50.01 -30.16
C ILE A 41 1.28 -51.47 -29.97
N ASP A 42 1.59 -52.32 -30.94
CA ASP A 42 1.35 -53.77 -30.87
C ASP A 42 2.53 -54.54 -30.26
N ALA A 43 3.54 -53.85 -29.70
CA ALA A 43 4.71 -54.47 -29.13
C ALA A 43 4.80 -54.20 -27.61
N PRO A 44 5.48 -55.05 -26.82
CA PRO A 44 5.56 -54.92 -25.38
C PRO A 44 6.34 -53.67 -24.96
N ILE A 45 5.82 -52.97 -23.94
CA ILE A 45 6.53 -51.87 -23.26
C ILE A 45 6.94 -52.36 -21.88
N HIS A 46 8.23 -52.47 -21.65
CA HIS A 46 8.80 -52.82 -20.36
C HIS A 46 9.17 -51.52 -19.61
N THR A 47 8.80 -51.42 -18.36
CA THR A 47 9.15 -50.28 -17.51
C THR A 47 10.11 -50.73 -16.42
N LEU A 48 11.30 -50.16 -16.41
CA LEU A 48 12.28 -50.31 -15.33
C LEU A 48 12.15 -49.09 -14.41
N ILE A 49 11.61 -49.34 -13.22
CA ILE A 49 11.47 -48.28 -12.20
C ILE A 49 12.82 -48.17 -11.48
N THR A 50 13.42 -46.98 -11.57
CA THR A 50 14.65 -46.63 -10.84
C THR A 50 14.26 -46.04 -9.49
N GLY A 51 14.85 -46.50 -8.42
CA GLY A 51 14.61 -46.04 -7.04
C GLY A 51 14.47 -47.24 -6.10
N ALA A 52 14.84 -47.02 -4.85
CA ALA A 52 14.61 -48.01 -3.81
C ALA A 52 13.11 -48.07 -3.45
N ARG A 53 12.56 -49.26 -3.29
CA ARG A 53 11.14 -49.44 -2.88
C ARG A 53 10.80 -48.80 -1.55
N ASP A 54 11.80 -48.60 -0.71
CA ASP A 54 11.68 -48.08 0.64
C ASP A 54 12.32 -46.65 0.76
N ALA A 55 12.54 -45.97 -0.37
CA ALA A 55 13.09 -44.63 -0.35
C ALA A 55 12.11 -43.71 0.37
N GLY A 56 12.52 -43.19 1.50
CA GLY A 56 11.88 -42.07 2.18
C GLY A 56 12.08 -40.79 1.37
N ASP A 57 11.05 -40.03 1.17
CA ASP A 57 11.16 -38.73 0.49
C ASP A 57 10.07 -37.84 1.07
N ARG A 58 10.48 -36.82 1.81
CA ARG A 58 9.53 -35.89 2.40
C ARG A 58 9.06 -34.93 1.32
N ARG A 59 7.79 -34.60 1.34
CA ARG A 59 7.18 -33.70 0.37
C ARG A 59 6.25 -32.71 1.03
N LEU A 60 6.41 -31.42 0.69
CA LEU A 60 5.48 -30.37 1.06
C LEU A 60 4.49 -30.11 -0.09
N THR A 61 3.21 -30.22 0.20
CA THR A 61 2.13 -29.95 -0.76
C THR A 61 1.23 -28.85 -0.22
N ILE A 62 0.94 -27.84 -1.04
CA ILE A 62 -0.09 -26.86 -0.75
C ILE A 62 -1.45 -27.46 -1.15
N VAL A 63 -2.31 -27.68 -0.17
CA VAL A 63 -3.65 -28.24 -0.37
C VAL A 63 -4.61 -27.14 -0.78
N GLN A 64 -4.53 -25.98 -0.11
CA GLN A 64 -5.36 -24.82 -0.41
C GLN A 64 -4.60 -23.54 -0.11
N SER A 65 -4.65 -22.59 -1.04
CA SER A 65 -4.10 -21.26 -0.90
C SER A 65 -5.06 -20.23 -1.46
N PRO A 66 -5.36 -19.13 -0.72
CA PRO A 66 -6.07 -18.01 -1.30
C PRO A 66 -5.17 -17.26 -2.28
N GLY A 67 -5.73 -16.83 -3.40
CA GLY A 67 -5.01 -16.00 -4.38
C GLY A 67 -4.87 -14.53 -3.95
N PHE A 68 -5.66 -14.10 -2.95
CA PHE A 68 -5.68 -12.73 -2.43
C PHE A 68 -6.03 -12.71 -0.94
N GLY A 69 -5.70 -11.61 -0.26
CA GLY A 69 -6.08 -11.32 1.13
C GLY A 69 -6.17 -9.82 1.38
N ILE A 70 -6.95 -9.41 2.37
CA ILE A 70 -7.02 -8.01 2.79
C ILE A 70 -5.75 -7.67 3.57
N VAL A 71 -5.18 -6.50 3.30
CA VAL A 71 -3.97 -6.03 3.99
C VAL A 71 -4.26 -5.83 5.47
N ASN A 72 -3.37 -6.32 6.31
CA ASN A 72 -3.43 -6.43 7.76
C ASN A 72 -4.38 -7.52 8.30
N ASP A 73 -5.04 -8.28 7.42
CA ASP A 73 -5.83 -9.43 7.81
C ASP A 73 -5.02 -10.74 7.66
N GLU A 74 -5.47 -11.76 8.37
CA GLU A 74 -4.94 -13.11 8.28
C GLU A 74 -5.63 -13.89 7.15
N VAL A 75 -4.83 -14.56 6.33
CA VAL A 75 -5.33 -15.51 5.32
C VAL A 75 -4.93 -16.93 5.70
N ARG A 76 -5.84 -17.86 5.50
CA ARG A 76 -5.63 -19.27 5.82
C ARG A 76 -5.04 -20.03 4.66
N LEU A 77 -3.89 -20.64 4.87
CA LEU A 77 -3.21 -21.55 3.96
C LEU A 77 -3.29 -22.96 4.54
N THR A 78 -3.68 -23.93 3.72
CA THR A 78 -3.68 -25.34 4.11
C THR A 78 -2.59 -26.08 3.36
N LEU A 79 -1.76 -26.77 4.09
CA LEU A 79 -0.64 -27.56 3.56
C LEU A 79 -0.64 -28.97 4.15
N ARG A 80 0.06 -29.87 3.49
CA ARG A 80 0.31 -31.24 3.95
C ARG A 80 1.78 -31.56 3.77
N VAL A 81 2.35 -32.22 4.74
CA VAL A 81 3.68 -32.82 4.67
C VAL A 81 3.51 -34.33 4.59
N ASP A 82 3.90 -34.93 3.48
CA ASP A 82 3.87 -36.39 3.30
C ASP A 82 5.31 -36.92 3.41
N GLU A 83 5.47 -38.04 4.10
CA GLU A 83 6.74 -38.78 4.19
C GLU A 83 6.39 -40.27 4.16
N PRO A 84 6.75 -41.01 3.10
CA PRO A 84 6.53 -42.45 3.02
C PRO A 84 7.21 -43.12 4.21
N HIS A 85 6.54 -44.12 4.78
CA HIS A 85 7.05 -44.92 5.92
C HIS A 85 7.23 -44.13 7.24
N ALA A 86 6.78 -42.87 7.33
CA ALA A 86 6.79 -42.15 8.58
C ALA A 86 5.87 -42.79 9.63
N VAL A 87 6.36 -42.95 10.83
CA VAL A 87 5.51 -43.30 11.98
C VAL A 87 4.57 -42.12 12.22
N ARG A 88 3.25 -42.40 12.40
CA ARG A 88 2.16 -41.40 12.51
C ARG A 88 2.39 -40.22 13.51
N ALA A 89 3.39 -40.28 14.36
CA ALA A 89 3.69 -39.26 15.36
C ALA A 89 4.85 -38.33 14.97
N ARG A 90 5.37 -38.39 13.75
CA ARG A 90 6.48 -37.51 13.34
C ARG A 90 6.01 -36.10 13.06
N GLN A 91 6.82 -35.15 13.49
CA GLN A 91 6.65 -33.75 13.21
C GLN A 91 7.76 -33.27 12.26
N ALA A 92 7.42 -32.37 11.37
CA ALA A 92 8.35 -31.65 10.50
C ALA A 92 8.42 -30.18 10.91
N GLN A 93 9.59 -29.60 10.86
CA GLN A 93 9.78 -28.19 11.10
C GLN A 93 9.45 -27.41 9.86
N LEU A 94 8.38 -26.63 9.89
CA LEU A 94 7.96 -25.74 8.80
C LEU A 94 8.56 -24.36 9.01
N THR A 95 9.22 -23.85 7.98
CA THR A 95 9.75 -22.47 7.95
C THR A 95 9.04 -21.70 6.84
N ILE A 96 8.60 -20.48 7.14
CA ILE A 96 7.95 -19.60 6.20
C ILE A 96 8.86 -18.40 5.98
N ARG A 97 9.16 -18.11 4.73
CA ARG A 97 9.88 -16.91 4.29
C ARG A 97 8.96 -16.08 3.43
N ARG A 98 9.08 -14.75 3.52
CA ARG A 98 8.42 -13.84 2.63
C ARG A 98 9.45 -12.99 1.90
N ASP A 99 9.35 -12.93 0.57
CA ASP A 99 10.25 -12.16 -0.29
C ASP A 99 11.75 -12.39 0.03
N GLY A 100 12.11 -13.63 0.44
CA GLY A 100 13.45 -14.05 0.82
C GLY A 100 13.83 -13.82 2.30
N GLU A 101 13.05 -13.08 3.06
CA GLU A 101 13.29 -12.86 4.50
C GLU A 101 12.53 -13.87 5.36
N VAL A 102 13.18 -14.38 6.40
CA VAL A 102 12.52 -15.21 7.42
C VAL A 102 11.62 -14.30 8.27
N ARG A 103 10.36 -14.23 7.90
CA ARG A 103 9.32 -13.54 8.66
C ARG A 103 8.27 -14.53 9.10
N GLY A 104 8.60 -15.43 9.99
CA GLY A 104 7.61 -16.37 10.44
C GLY A 104 8.13 -17.23 11.59
N ARG A 105 7.19 -17.71 12.37
CA ARG A 105 7.47 -18.72 13.38
C ARG A 105 7.84 -20.01 12.66
N THR A 106 8.96 -20.59 13.04
CA THR A 106 9.19 -21.99 12.76
C THR A 106 8.14 -22.77 13.55
N THR A 107 7.29 -23.49 12.86
CA THR A 107 6.18 -24.23 13.47
C THR A 107 6.37 -25.72 13.22
N LEU A 108 6.07 -26.55 14.21
CA LEU A 108 6.06 -28.01 14.03
C LEU A 108 4.70 -28.45 13.46
N VAL A 109 4.74 -29.18 12.36
CA VAL A 109 3.57 -29.75 11.69
C VAL A 109 3.64 -31.28 11.69
N ALA A 110 2.53 -31.95 11.96
CA ALA A 110 2.51 -33.40 11.93
C ALA A 110 2.52 -33.92 10.48
N VAL A 111 3.24 -34.99 10.25
CA VAL A 111 3.34 -35.63 8.94
C VAL A 111 2.06 -36.43 8.63
N GLY A 112 1.58 -36.36 7.40
CA GLY A 112 0.45 -37.16 6.89
C GLY A 112 -0.94 -36.55 7.16
N VAL A 113 -1.03 -35.33 7.68
CA VAL A 113 -2.29 -34.64 7.94
C VAL A 113 -2.28 -33.21 7.36
N ASP A 114 -3.46 -32.67 7.09
CA ASP A 114 -3.59 -31.30 6.63
C ASP A 114 -3.43 -30.33 7.80
N HIS A 115 -2.60 -29.31 7.59
CA HIS A 115 -2.37 -28.24 8.54
C HIS A 115 -2.83 -26.92 7.96
N SER A 116 -3.64 -26.20 8.73
CA SER A 116 -3.98 -24.81 8.44
C SER A 116 -3.07 -23.88 9.21
N ILE A 117 -2.47 -22.93 8.51
CA ILE A 117 -1.67 -21.85 9.07
C ILE A 117 -2.26 -20.51 8.64
N ASP A 118 -2.29 -19.56 9.56
CA ASP A 118 -2.75 -18.22 9.27
C ASP A 118 -1.52 -17.33 9.01
N ILE A 119 -1.54 -16.62 7.88
CA ILE A 119 -0.46 -15.74 7.40
C ILE A 119 -1.02 -14.33 7.30
N VAL A 120 -0.34 -13.35 7.91
CA VAL A 120 -0.72 -11.94 7.81
C VAL A 120 -0.25 -11.37 6.47
N VAL A 121 -1.18 -10.75 5.73
CA VAL A 121 -0.90 -9.99 4.51
C VAL A 121 -0.65 -8.53 4.90
N ASP A 122 0.61 -8.11 5.06
CA ASP A 122 0.97 -6.81 5.62
C ASP A 122 1.20 -5.70 4.58
N ARG A 123 1.03 -6.00 3.28
CA ARG A 123 1.16 -4.99 2.20
C ARG A 123 0.24 -5.28 1.03
N GLY A 124 -0.09 -4.23 0.26
CA GLY A 124 -0.78 -4.33 -1.02
C GLY A 124 0.11 -4.88 -2.13
N GLY A 125 -0.51 -5.48 -3.14
CA GLY A 125 0.16 -6.11 -4.27
C GLY A 125 0.64 -7.53 -4.00
N PRO A 126 1.38 -8.15 -4.94
CA PRO A 126 1.82 -9.52 -4.84
C PRO A 126 2.90 -9.69 -3.77
N SER A 127 2.71 -10.66 -2.88
CA SER A 127 3.67 -11.13 -1.89
C SER A 127 3.98 -12.59 -2.15
N VAL A 128 5.26 -12.94 -2.20
CA VAL A 128 5.73 -14.31 -2.44
C VAL A 128 6.08 -14.95 -1.11
N PHE A 129 5.38 -16.02 -0.76
CA PHE A 129 5.65 -16.83 0.42
C PHE A 129 6.32 -18.13 0.00
N GLU A 130 7.52 -18.37 0.49
CA GLU A 130 8.24 -19.62 0.37
C GLU A 130 8.07 -20.41 1.67
N LEU A 131 7.52 -21.60 1.54
CA LEU A 131 7.36 -22.54 2.63
C LEU A 131 8.38 -23.66 2.45
N SER A 132 9.09 -24.02 3.50
CA SER A 132 10.05 -25.12 3.46
C SER A 132 9.93 -26.00 4.70
N VAL A 133 10.08 -27.29 4.54
CA VAL A 133 10.17 -28.26 5.65
C VAL A 133 11.57 -28.82 5.73
N GLY A 134 12.01 -29.11 6.96
CA GLY A 134 13.31 -29.77 7.17
C GLY A 134 13.31 -31.19 6.60
N ASP A 135 14.50 -31.71 6.32
CA ASP A 135 14.73 -33.00 5.65
C ASP A 135 14.11 -34.17 6.40
N GLY A 136 13.58 -35.13 5.63
CA GLY A 136 13.09 -36.41 6.10
C GLY A 136 14.20 -37.40 6.36
N GLN A 137 13.83 -38.62 6.76
CA GLN A 137 14.78 -39.74 6.78
C GLN A 137 14.92 -40.32 5.37
N GLN A 138 16.16 -40.53 4.93
CA GLN A 138 16.47 -41.06 3.59
C GLN A 138 15.93 -40.18 2.46
N GLU A 139 16.14 -38.88 2.59
CA GLU A 139 15.71 -37.87 1.61
C GLU A 139 16.33 -38.14 0.23
N LEU A 140 15.51 -38.19 -0.80
CA LEU A 140 15.97 -38.34 -2.18
C LEU A 140 16.24 -36.98 -2.83
N THR A 141 15.44 -35.97 -2.47
CA THR A 141 15.60 -34.62 -2.99
C THR A 141 14.97 -33.58 -2.04
N GLU A 142 15.70 -32.49 -1.81
CA GLU A 142 15.19 -31.37 -1.02
C GLU A 142 14.29 -30.41 -1.84
N ILE A 143 14.18 -30.60 -3.15
CA ILE A 143 13.42 -29.70 -4.04
C ILE A 143 11.93 -29.74 -3.72
N ASN A 144 11.38 -30.92 -3.41
CA ASN A 144 9.97 -31.10 -3.09
C ASN A 144 9.62 -30.81 -1.61
N ASN A 145 10.65 -30.44 -0.81
CA ASN A 145 10.49 -29.93 0.55
C ASN A 145 10.12 -28.44 0.57
N ARG A 146 10.00 -27.82 -0.60
CA ARG A 146 9.69 -26.39 -0.75
C ARG A 146 8.44 -26.21 -1.60
N ALA A 147 7.65 -25.22 -1.21
CA ALA A 147 6.50 -24.75 -1.99
C ALA A 147 6.48 -23.22 -1.98
N VAL A 148 6.03 -22.64 -3.08
CA VAL A 148 5.90 -21.20 -3.23
C VAL A 148 4.43 -20.85 -3.48
N VAL A 149 3.94 -19.85 -2.74
CA VAL A 149 2.60 -19.33 -2.87
C VAL A 149 2.67 -17.83 -3.08
N THR A 150 1.93 -17.33 -4.06
CA THR A 150 1.78 -15.88 -4.27
C THR A 150 0.39 -15.46 -3.81
N ILE A 151 0.34 -14.53 -2.85
CA ILE A 151 -0.90 -13.95 -2.33
C ILE A 151 -0.91 -12.47 -2.68
N ASN A 152 -1.96 -12.02 -3.38
CA ASN A 152 -2.11 -10.62 -3.72
C ASN A 152 -2.82 -9.87 -2.58
N GLY A 153 -2.13 -8.96 -1.92
CA GLY A 153 -2.70 -8.10 -0.90
C GLY A 153 -3.62 -7.06 -1.52
N ILE A 154 -4.90 -7.10 -1.15
CA ILE A 154 -5.89 -6.09 -1.52
C ILE A 154 -6.04 -5.17 -0.33
N ARG A 155 -5.77 -3.87 -0.52
CA ARG A 155 -6.07 -2.89 0.52
C ARG A 155 -7.56 -2.65 0.57
N ASP A 156 -8.09 -2.59 1.78
CA ASP A 156 -9.39 -1.98 2.00
C ASP A 156 -9.33 -0.50 1.59
N ARG A 157 -10.48 0.14 1.38
CA ARG A 157 -10.50 1.54 0.98
C ARG A 157 -9.75 2.41 2.00
N LEU A 158 -8.86 3.26 1.49
CA LEU A 158 -8.11 4.21 2.29
C LEU A 158 -9.07 5.25 2.90
N ARG A 159 -9.11 5.32 4.20
CA ARG A 159 -9.99 6.25 4.91
C ARG A 159 -9.33 7.60 5.09
N VAL A 160 -9.92 8.62 4.48
CA VAL A 160 -9.43 10.00 4.55
C VAL A 160 -10.41 10.87 5.32
N LEU A 161 -9.93 11.54 6.36
CA LEU A 161 -10.68 12.56 7.09
C LEU A 161 -10.27 13.94 6.59
N LEU A 162 -11.18 14.63 5.89
CA LEU A 162 -11.01 16.02 5.47
C LEU A 162 -11.76 16.93 6.42
N VAL A 163 -11.04 17.82 7.10
CA VAL A 163 -11.59 18.84 7.97
C VAL A 163 -11.30 20.21 7.37
N SER A 164 -12.29 20.80 6.75
CA SER A 164 -12.21 22.16 6.19
C SER A 164 -12.61 23.19 7.24
N GLY A 165 -11.83 24.26 7.34
CA GLY A 165 -12.13 25.43 8.18
C GLY A 165 -13.22 26.30 7.57
N ALA A 166 -12.92 27.58 7.31
CA ALA A 166 -13.88 28.45 6.65
C ALA A 166 -14.15 27.97 5.22
N PRO A 167 -15.40 27.98 4.75
CA PRO A 167 -15.74 27.58 3.38
C PRO A 167 -14.97 28.39 2.34
N HIS A 168 -14.31 27.70 1.40
CA HIS A 168 -13.56 28.32 0.31
C HIS A 168 -13.53 27.39 -0.92
N PRO A 169 -13.16 27.91 -2.10
CA PRO A 169 -13.18 27.09 -3.32
C PRO A 169 -12.27 25.86 -3.31
N GLY A 170 -11.18 25.88 -2.52
CA GLY A 170 -10.22 24.78 -2.38
C GLY A 170 -10.80 23.52 -1.74
N GLU A 171 -11.74 23.68 -0.81
CA GLU A 171 -12.47 22.58 -0.18
C GLU A 171 -13.10 21.65 -1.21
N ARG A 172 -13.73 22.22 -2.25
CA ARG A 172 -14.34 21.44 -3.33
C ARG A 172 -13.29 20.70 -4.17
N THR A 173 -12.12 21.27 -4.31
CA THR A 173 -11.01 20.63 -5.05
C THR A 173 -10.57 19.37 -4.34
N TRP A 174 -10.32 19.43 -3.04
CA TRP A 174 -10.00 18.27 -2.21
C TRP A 174 -11.12 17.21 -2.25
N ARG A 175 -12.34 17.65 -1.97
CA ARG A 175 -13.49 16.75 -1.93
C ARG A 175 -13.71 16.03 -3.25
N ASN A 176 -13.67 16.75 -4.37
CA ASN A 176 -13.92 16.16 -5.68
C ASN A 176 -12.82 15.19 -6.08
N LEU A 177 -11.56 15.53 -5.81
CA LEU A 177 -10.42 14.66 -6.07
C LEU A 177 -10.53 13.35 -5.30
N LEU A 178 -10.71 13.44 -3.97
CA LEU A 178 -10.75 12.27 -3.10
C LEU A 178 -12.00 11.39 -3.34
N LYS A 179 -13.16 11.99 -3.68
CA LYS A 179 -14.36 11.24 -4.05
C LYS A 179 -14.27 10.57 -5.43
N ALA A 180 -13.47 11.11 -6.33
CA ALA A 180 -13.27 10.52 -7.65
C ALA A 180 -12.32 9.32 -7.63
N ASP A 181 -11.59 9.12 -6.53
CA ASP A 181 -10.70 7.98 -6.36
C ASP A 181 -11.47 6.80 -5.76
N PRO A 182 -11.66 5.69 -6.50
CA PRO A 182 -12.42 4.54 -6.01
C PRO A 182 -11.75 3.80 -4.85
N SER A 183 -10.44 4.01 -4.64
CA SER A 183 -9.69 3.44 -3.52
C SER A 183 -9.84 4.23 -2.22
N VAL A 184 -10.50 5.41 -2.25
CA VAL A 184 -10.65 6.30 -1.10
C VAL A 184 -12.07 6.26 -0.54
N ASP A 185 -12.17 6.14 0.78
CA ASP A 185 -13.39 6.37 1.58
C ASP A 185 -13.25 7.71 2.31
N LEU A 186 -13.98 8.73 1.83
CA LEU A 186 -13.86 10.09 2.30
C LEU A 186 -14.90 10.43 3.37
N VAL A 187 -14.42 10.77 4.55
CA VAL A 187 -15.20 11.45 5.60
C VAL A 187 -14.86 12.94 5.58
N HIS A 188 -15.84 13.80 5.33
CA HIS A 188 -15.62 15.23 5.16
C HIS A 188 -16.51 16.05 6.08
N PHE A 189 -15.90 16.97 6.80
CA PHE A 189 -16.57 17.98 7.62
C PHE A 189 -16.09 19.38 7.25
N THR A 190 -17.05 20.30 7.07
CA THR A 190 -16.79 21.74 6.93
C THR A 190 -17.28 22.45 8.16
N ILE A 191 -16.43 23.29 8.75
CA ILE A 191 -16.78 24.07 9.93
C ILE A 191 -17.44 25.37 9.47
N LEU A 192 -18.76 25.35 9.44
CA LEU A 192 -19.56 26.48 8.92
C LEU A 192 -19.70 27.61 9.92
N ARG A 193 -19.60 27.34 11.24
CA ARG A 193 -19.85 28.32 12.28
C ARG A 193 -19.00 28.10 13.51
N PRO A 194 -18.32 29.16 14.02
CA PRO A 194 -17.72 29.11 15.34
C PRO A 194 -18.80 28.92 16.43
N PRO A 195 -18.51 28.16 17.50
CA PRO A 195 -19.44 27.95 18.61
C PRO A 195 -19.86 29.24 19.33
N ASP A 196 -19.06 30.31 19.20
CA ASP A 196 -19.20 31.55 19.96
C ASP A 196 -20.15 32.58 19.32
N LYS A 197 -20.68 32.33 18.12
CA LYS A 197 -21.73 33.17 17.57
C LYS A 197 -23.09 32.77 18.17
N GLN A 198 -23.38 33.31 19.32
CA GLN A 198 -24.73 33.31 19.92
C GLN A 198 -25.59 34.35 19.22
N ASP A 199 -26.34 33.95 18.21
CA ASP A 199 -27.40 34.77 17.61
C ASP A 199 -28.78 34.45 18.16
N GLY A 200 -28.85 33.79 19.32
CA GLY A 200 -30.07 33.46 20.01
C GLY A 200 -30.90 32.30 19.42
N THR A 201 -30.45 31.71 18.30
CA THR A 201 -31.14 30.55 17.71
C THR A 201 -30.63 29.26 18.35
N PRO A 202 -31.50 28.45 18.99
CA PRO A 202 -31.09 27.17 19.56
C PRO A 202 -30.45 26.25 18.49
N VAL A 203 -29.32 25.58 18.81
CA VAL A 203 -28.60 24.68 17.89
C VAL A 203 -29.54 23.58 17.34
N GLN A 204 -30.54 23.18 18.09
CA GLN A 204 -31.56 22.18 17.70
C GLN A 204 -32.46 22.66 16.58
N GLU A 205 -32.70 23.97 16.44
CA GLU A 205 -33.52 24.53 15.37
C GLU A 205 -32.75 24.71 14.05
N LEU A 206 -31.42 24.68 14.10
CA LEU A 206 -30.57 24.88 12.93
C LEU A 206 -30.31 23.59 12.12
N SER A 207 -30.84 22.44 12.59
CA SER A 207 -30.60 21.12 11.96
C SER A 207 -29.12 20.83 11.64
N LEU A 208 -28.20 21.46 12.37
CA LEU A 208 -26.75 21.26 12.19
C LEU A 208 -26.33 20.02 12.99
N ILE A 209 -25.67 19.11 12.31
CA ILE A 209 -25.00 17.97 12.97
C ILE A 209 -23.83 18.55 13.76
N ALA A 210 -23.83 18.33 15.08
CA ALA A 210 -22.69 18.68 15.92
C ALA A 210 -21.45 17.96 15.42
N PHE A 211 -20.33 18.68 15.27
CA PHE A 211 -19.06 18.09 14.83
C PHE A 211 -18.63 17.00 15.83
N PRO A 212 -18.54 15.72 15.42
CA PRO A 212 -18.36 14.59 16.33
C PRO A 212 -16.87 14.41 16.69
N TYR A 213 -16.25 15.45 17.28
CA TYR A 213 -14.81 15.49 17.55
C TYR A 213 -14.31 14.33 18.40
N ARG A 214 -15.11 13.87 19.39
CA ARG A 214 -14.73 12.75 20.25
C ARG A 214 -14.66 11.44 19.44
N GLU A 215 -15.67 11.17 18.62
CA GLU A 215 -15.69 9.97 17.82
C GLU A 215 -14.54 9.94 16.81
N LEU A 216 -14.28 11.06 16.13
CA LEU A 216 -13.26 11.16 15.09
C LEU A 216 -11.82 11.15 15.64
N PHE A 217 -11.57 11.83 16.77
CA PHE A 217 -10.21 12.10 17.25
C PHE A 217 -9.83 11.38 18.55
N GLU A 218 -10.73 10.52 19.06
CA GLU A 218 -10.48 9.67 20.23
C GLU A 218 -10.81 8.20 19.91
N VAL A 219 -12.01 7.90 19.39
CA VAL A 219 -12.47 6.52 19.21
C VAL A 219 -11.99 5.92 17.89
N LYS A 220 -12.16 6.66 16.77
CA LYS A 220 -11.90 6.19 15.40
C LYS A 220 -10.66 6.82 14.75
N LEU A 221 -9.83 7.49 15.52
CA LEU A 221 -8.66 8.19 14.97
C LEU A 221 -7.74 7.25 14.19
N ASN A 222 -7.52 6.06 14.71
CA ASN A 222 -6.64 5.06 14.11
C ASN A 222 -7.27 4.32 12.91
N ASP A 223 -8.56 4.54 12.64
CA ASP A 223 -9.24 4.00 11.46
C ASP A 223 -8.94 4.81 10.19
N PHE A 224 -8.39 6.01 10.33
CA PHE A 224 -8.01 6.87 9.22
C PHE A 224 -6.58 6.62 8.78
N ASP A 225 -6.35 6.61 7.46
CA ASP A 225 -5.03 6.55 6.86
C ASP A 225 -4.42 7.93 6.67
N LEU A 226 -5.27 8.96 6.45
CA LEU A 226 -4.86 10.35 6.25
C LEU A 226 -5.85 11.31 6.87
N ILE A 227 -5.34 12.30 7.60
CA ILE A 227 -6.09 13.47 8.07
C ILE A 227 -5.64 14.69 7.29
N ILE A 228 -6.57 15.42 6.71
CA ILE A 228 -6.33 16.67 5.98
C ILE A 228 -6.99 17.82 6.73
N PHE A 229 -6.21 18.77 7.18
CA PHE A 229 -6.70 20.07 7.61
C PHE A 229 -6.57 21.08 6.47
N ASP A 230 -7.70 21.55 5.97
CA ASP A 230 -7.77 22.54 4.89
C ASP A 230 -8.28 23.87 5.44
N ARG A 231 -7.41 24.87 5.46
CA ARG A 231 -7.67 26.22 6.05
C ARG A 231 -8.28 26.16 7.45
N TYR A 232 -7.81 25.21 8.24
CA TYR A 232 -8.32 25.06 9.62
C TYR A 232 -7.59 25.99 10.58
N GLN A 233 -8.36 26.64 11.45
CA GLN A 233 -7.85 27.45 12.55
C GLN A 233 -8.44 27.00 13.90
N ARG A 234 -7.68 27.22 14.95
CA ARG A 234 -8.12 26.91 16.31
C ARG A 234 -9.17 27.92 16.79
N MET A 235 -10.43 27.57 16.72
CA MET A 235 -11.57 28.41 17.17
C MET A 235 -12.32 27.78 18.35
N GLY A 236 -11.67 26.97 19.19
CA GLY A 236 -12.31 26.31 20.34
C GLY A 236 -13.16 25.08 20.00
N ILE A 237 -13.35 24.78 18.71
CA ILE A 237 -14.20 23.67 18.26
C ILE A 237 -13.54 22.33 18.54
N LEU A 238 -12.22 22.22 18.29
CA LEU A 238 -11.42 21.03 18.56
C LEU A 238 -10.57 21.26 19.82
N PRO A 239 -10.90 20.64 20.96
CA PRO A 239 -10.12 20.72 22.17
C PRO A 239 -8.66 20.29 22.00
N SER A 240 -7.75 20.90 22.76
CA SER A 240 -6.30 20.69 22.66
C SER A 240 -5.88 19.23 22.86
N VAL A 241 -6.67 18.44 23.59
CA VAL A 241 -6.40 17.00 23.79
C VAL A 241 -6.45 16.24 22.48
N TYR A 242 -7.38 16.55 21.58
CA TYR A 242 -7.52 15.87 20.30
C TYR A 242 -6.42 16.24 19.32
N LEU A 243 -5.93 17.49 19.35
CA LEU A 243 -4.75 17.90 18.58
C LEU A 243 -3.48 17.16 19.05
N ARG A 244 -3.40 16.84 20.34
CA ARG A 244 -2.34 15.99 20.89
C ARG A 244 -2.50 14.53 20.43
N ASN A 245 -3.72 14.02 20.41
CA ASN A 245 -4.00 12.68 19.90
C ASN A 245 -3.57 12.54 18.44
N ILE A 246 -3.87 13.55 17.61
CA ILE A 246 -3.44 13.58 16.20
C ILE A 246 -1.91 13.61 16.09
N ALA A 247 -1.20 14.39 16.90
CA ALA A 247 0.27 14.39 16.90
C ALA A 247 0.85 13.01 17.28
N ASN A 248 0.22 12.32 18.22
CA ASN A 248 0.62 10.95 18.59
C ASN A 248 0.27 9.92 17.52
N TYR A 249 -0.91 10.04 16.89
CA TYR A 249 -1.32 9.24 15.74
C TYR A 249 -0.29 9.34 14.59
N VAL A 250 0.16 10.55 14.27
CA VAL A 250 1.21 10.74 13.25
C VAL A 250 2.49 10.00 13.65
N ARG A 251 2.99 10.18 14.89
CA ARG A 251 4.21 9.49 15.33
C ARG A 251 4.09 7.97 15.30
N ALA A 252 2.89 7.45 15.53
CA ALA A 252 2.60 6.01 15.52
C ALA A 252 2.42 5.43 14.11
N GLY A 253 2.45 6.24 13.06
CA GLY A 253 2.40 5.76 11.68
C GLY A 253 1.31 6.37 10.81
N GLY A 254 0.41 7.18 11.35
CA GLY A 254 -0.62 7.86 10.60
C GLY A 254 -0.10 9.00 9.73
N ALA A 255 -0.94 9.54 8.86
CA ALA A 255 -0.57 10.64 7.97
C ALA A 255 -1.37 11.91 8.24
N LEU A 256 -0.69 13.06 8.10
CA LEU A 256 -1.27 14.38 8.24
C LEU A 256 -0.90 15.26 7.05
N LEU A 257 -1.88 15.95 6.50
CA LEU A 257 -1.68 17.03 5.53
C LEU A 257 -2.31 18.32 6.06
N GLU A 258 -1.52 19.36 6.18
CA GLU A 258 -2.01 20.70 6.45
C GLU A 258 -1.93 21.54 5.18
N ALA A 259 -3.08 21.98 4.65
CA ALA A 259 -3.19 22.93 3.56
C ALA A 259 -3.47 24.33 4.17
N SER A 260 -2.41 25.13 4.26
CA SER A 260 -2.41 26.40 4.96
C SER A 260 -3.08 27.51 4.15
N GLY A 261 -3.94 28.27 4.78
CA GLY A 261 -4.43 29.55 4.32
C GLY A 261 -3.96 30.71 5.22
N PRO A 262 -4.54 31.90 5.07
CA PRO A 262 -4.20 33.06 5.92
C PRO A 262 -4.32 32.77 7.42
N GLU A 263 -5.14 31.79 7.76
CA GLU A 263 -5.40 31.33 9.12
C GLU A 263 -4.18 30.69 9.79
N ALA A 264 -3.17 30.29 9.02
CA ALA A 264 -1.93 29.71 9.55
C ALA A 264 -1.03 30.73 10.27
N THR A 265 -1.22 32.01 10.04
CA THR A 265 -0.34 33.08 10.59
C THR A 265 -0.77 33.61 11.94
N PRO A 266 -2.06 33.72 12.30
CA PRO A 266 -2.51 34.24 13.59
C PRO A 266 -2.17 33.33 14.78
N ILE A 267 -2.49 33.79 15.99
CA ILE A 267 -2.41 33.01 17.23
C ILE A 267 -3.29 31.74 17.22
N THR A 268 -4.26 31.73 16.33
CA THR A 268 -5.19 30.59 16.09
C THR A 268 -4.61 29.51 15.18
N SER A 269 -3.40 29.67 14.67
CA SER A 269 -2.71 28.70 13.84
C SER A 269 -2.62 27.31 14.51
N LEU A 270 -2.73 26.26 13.73
CA LEU A 270 -2.44 24.88 14.16
C LEU A 270 -1.02 24.71 14.67
N TYR A 271 -0.06 25.47 14.13
CA TYR A 271 1.32 25.47 14.60
C TYR A 271 1.45 25.96 16.07
N ARG A 272 0.48 26.70 16.59
CA ARG A 272 0.43 27.13 18.01
C ARG A 272 -0.21 26.09 18.93
N THR A 273 -0.21 24.84 18.51
CA THR A 273 -0.81 23.70 19.24
C THR A 273 0.19 22.56 19.37
N ALA A 274 -0.26 21.41 19.88
CA ALA A 274 0.56 20.20 19.93
C ALA A 274 1.02 19.72 18.53
N LEU A 275 0.37 20.16 17.46
CA LEU A 275 0.75 19.82 16.08
C LEU A 275 2.07 20.49 15.65
N ALA A 276 2.54 21.54 16.30
CA ALA A 276 3.88 22.09 16.06
C ALA A 276 5.00 21.06 16.16
N ALA A 277 4.78 20.01 16.95
CA ALA A 277 5.77 18.94 17.14
C ALA A 277 5.85 17.95 15.96
N VAL A 278 4.96 18.06 14.98
CA VAL A 278 4.89 17.19 13.78
C VAL A 278 4.82 17.98 12.47
N LEU A 279 4.48 19.27 12.50
CA LEU A 279 4.44 20.12 11.31
C LEU A 279 5.86 20.58 10.94
N PRO A 280 6.30 20.37 9.68
CA PRO A 280 7.69 20.61 9.27
C PRO A 280 8.06 22.10 9.05
N GLY A 281 7.09 22.98 8.84
CA GLY A 281 7.29 24.40 8.58
C GLY A 281 6.66 25.28 9.65
N GLU A 282 7.44 26.18 10.24
CA GLU A 282 6.97 27.18 11.19
C GLU A 282 6.54 28.46 10.47
N PRO A 283 5.25 28.85 10.50
CA PRO A 283 4.80 30.11 9.90
C PRO A 283 5.49 31.32 10.56
N THR A 284 6.01 32.26 9.73
CA THR A 284 6.66 33.46 10.21
C THR A 284 5.70 34.57 10.64
N GLY A 285 4.41 34.40 10.28
CA GLY A 285 3.38 35.42 10.50
C GLY A 285 3.08 36.24 9.25
N ASN A 286 3.84 36.09 8.19
CA ASN A 286 3.66 36.83 6.95
C ASN A 286 2.86 36.04 5.92
N VAL A 287 2.02 36.77 5.18
CA VAL A 287 1.31 36.27 3.99
C VAL A 287 1.79 37.07 2.80
N LEU A 288 2.21 36.39 1.75
CA LEU A 288 2.56 37.01 0.49
C LEU A 288 1.34 37.03 -0.41
N ASP A 289 0.72 38.16 -0.59
CA ASP A 289 -0.40 38.38 -1.50
C ASP A 289 0.12 39.06 -2.79
N ALA A 290 0.72 38.26 -3.68
CA ALA A 290 1.25 38.70 -4.95
C ALA A 290 1.22 37.54 -5.96
N PRO A 291 1.05 37.84 -7.27
CA PRO A 291 1.04 36.80 -8.28
C PRO A 291 2.41 36.11 -8.41
N PHE A 292 2.41 34.76 -8.44
CA PHE A 292 3.62 33.97 -8.65
C PHE A 292 3.31 32.63 -9.33
N THR A 293 4.29 32.06 -10.00
CA THR A 293 4.22 30.70 -10.51
C THR A 293 4.92 29.76 -9.54
N ALA A 294 4.20 28.72 -9.09
CA ALA A 294 4.80 27.67 -8.27
C ALA A 294 5.88 26.91 -9.06
N ASN A 295 6.95 26.53 -8.42
CA ASN A 295 8.05 25.81 -9.06
C ASN A 295 8.41 24.54 -8.29
N VAL A 296 8.98 23.55 -8.99
CA VAL A 296 9.56 22.34 -8.39
C VAL A 296 11.07 22.54 -8.31
N ASN A 297 11.61 22.48 -7.10
CA ASN A 297 13.05 22.65 -6.90
C ASN A 297 13.83 21.35 -7.23
N GLU A 298 15.14 21.37 -7.05
CA GLU A 298 16.00 20.23 -7.40
C GLU A 298 15.64 18.95 -6.61
N ALA A 299 15.31 19.06 -5.32
CA ALA A 299 14.86 17.94 -4.51
C ALA A 299 13.53 17.39 -5.02
N GLY A 300 12.58 18.28 -5.35
CA GLY A 300 11.27 17.92 -5.87
C GLY A 300 11.32 17.25 -7.24
N ARG A 301 12.29 17.59 -8.09
CA ARG A 301 12.46 16.92 -9.40
C ARG A 301 12.81 15.43 -9.28
N ARG A 302 13.37 15.03 -8.15
CA ARG A 302 13.68 13.62 -7.82
C ARG A 302 12.64 12.97 -6.92
N HIS A 303 11.68 13.75 -6.42
CA HIS A 303 10.69 13.26 -5.46
C HIS A 303 9.44 12.70 -6.19
N PRO A 304 8.93 11.51 -5.81
CA PRO A 304 7.80 10.85 -6.50
C PRO A 304 6.56 11.73 -6.66
N VAL A 305 6.28 12.60 -5.70
CA VAL A 305 5.10 13.49 -5.73
C VAL A 305 5.20 14.52 -6.85
N THR A 306 6.40 15.08 -7.08
CA THR A 306 6.58 16.28 -7.91
C THR A 306 7.44 16.03 -9.16
N ALA A 307 8.08 14.87 -9.27
CA ALA A 307 8.85 14.50 -10.46
C ALA A 307 7.96 14.38 -11.70
N ASN A 308 8.42 14.93 -12.82
CA ASN A 308 7.75 14.82 -14.13
C ASN A 308 6.26 15.24 -14.12
N LEU A 309 5.91 16.24 -13.33
CA LEU A 309 4.55 16.79 -13.39
C LEU A 309 4.27 17.41 -14.78
N PRO A 310 3.08 17.25 -15.32
CA PRO A 310 2.70 17.87 -16.59
C PRO A 310 2.97 19.38 -16.58
N GLY A 311 3.64 19.90 -17.62
CA GLY A 311 4.01 21.31 -17.73
C GLY A 311 5.27 21.71 -16.95
N LEU A 312 5.98 20.76 -16.31
CA LEU A 312 7.28 21.00 -15.70
C LEU A 312 8.38 20.94 -16.78
N PRO A 313 9.18 22.01 -16.99
CA PRO A 313 10.29 22.00 -17.93
C PRO A 313 11.38 20.99 -17.54
N GLY A 314 12.10 20.44 -18.52
CA GLY A 314 13.24 19.55 -18.28
C GLY A 314 14.43 20.24 -17.60
N GLU A 315 14.65 21.54 -17.88
CA GLU A 315 15.75 22.32 -17.30
C GLU A 315 15.43 22.74 -15.85
N VAL A 316 16.44 22.65 -14.99
CA VAL A 316 16.34 23.12 -13.60
C VAL A 316 16.33 24.65 -13.60
N GLY A 317 15.34 25.23 -12.93
CA GLY A 317 15.19 26.68 -12.83
C GLY A 317 14.34 27.32 -13.93
N ALA A 318 13.98 26.60 -14.98
CA ALA A 318 13.02 27.09 -15.95
C ALA A 318 11.61 27.16 -15.33
N THR A 319 10.86 28.21 -15.70
CA THR A 319 9.52 28.44 -15.17
C THR A 319 8.51 27.45 -15.77
N PRO A 320 7.74 26.73 -14.94
CA PRO A 320 6.67 25.88 -15.44
C PRO A 320 5.58 26.65 -16.19
N SER A 321 4.91 25.99 -17.11
CA SER A 321 3.79 26.55 -17.88
C SER A 321 2.47 26.54 -17.10
N TRP A 322 2.52 26.75 -15.81
CA TRP A 322 1.36 26.68 -14.91
C TRP A 322 0.78 28.07 -14.64
N GLY A 323 -0.53 28.13 -14.46
CA GLY A 323 -1.22 29.34 -14.02
C GLY A 323 -0.71 29.82 -12.65
N ARG A 324 -0.74 31.14 -12.49
CA ARG A 324 -0.22 31.78 -11.27
C ARG A 324 -1.15 31.59 -10.08
N TRP A 325 -0.53 31.59 -8.89
CA TRP A 325 -1.19 31.73 -7.61
C TRP A 325 -0.97 33.14 -7.07
N PHE A 326 -1.74 33.54 -6.07
CA PHE A 326 -1.74 34.90 -5.56
C PHE A 326 -1.51 34.97 -4.06
N ARG A 327 -1.35 33.82 -3.39
CA ARG A 327 -1.12 33.77 -1.96
C ARG A 327 -0.17 32.66 -1.60
N GLN A 328 0.81 33.01 -0.74
CA GLN A 328 1.70 32.04 -0.10
C GLN A 328 1.88 32.42 1.37
N ILE A 329 1.80 31.42 2.24
CA ILE A 329 2.13 31.55 3.66
C ILE A 329 3.64 31.42 3.80
N GLU A 330 4.28 32.43 4.38
CA GLU A 330 5.71 32.37 4.63
C GLU A 330 5.99 31.48 5.84
N ALA A 331 6.88 30.50 5.67
CA ALA A 331 7.27 29.58 6.74
C ALA A 331 8.77 29.26 6.68
N GLN A 332 9.35 28.97 7.85
CA GLN A 332 10.71 28.47 7.98
C GLN A 332 10.66 26.95 8.12
N PRO A 333 11.33 26.20 7.22
CA PRO A 333 11.44 24.75 7.39
C PRO A 333 12.23 24.42 8.66
N LYS A 334 11.68 23.55 9.50
CA LYS A 334 12.34 23.01 10.70
C LYS A 334 12.84 21.60 10.46
N SER A 335 12.14 20.86 9.61
CA SER A 335 12.44 19.47 9.25
C SER A 335 11.90 19.15 7.87
N GLY A 336 12.14 17.93 7.40
CA GLY A 336 11.62 17.44 6.14
C GLY A 336 12.33 18.00 4.90
N THR A 337 11.71 17.76 3.75
CA THR A 337 12.22 18.16 2.43
C THR A 337 11.25 19.11 1.75
N VAL A 338 11.74 20.29 1.39
CA VAL A 338 11.00 21.21 0.53
C VAL A 338 11.07 20.69 -0.89
N VAL A 339 9.92 20.42 -1.50
CA VAL A 339 9.80 19.85 -2.86
C VAL A 339 9.25 20.84 -3.87
N MET A 340 8.54 21.86 -3.41
CA MET A 340 8.06 22.98 -4.24
C MET A 340 8.36 24.31 -3.56
N ASP A 341 8.67 25.29 -4.38
CA ASP A 341 8.98 26.65 -3.99
C ASP A 341 8.04 27.67 -4.63
N GLY A 342 7.83 28.76 -3.93
CA GLY A 342 7.25 30.00 -4.43
C GLY A 342 8.31 31.07 -4.71
N PRO A 343 7.91 32.35 -4.73
CA PRO A 343 8.82 33.46 -5.01
C PRO A 343 9.95 33.51 -4.01
N GLY A 344 11.17 33.82 -4.50
CA GLY A 344 12.36 33.92 -3.67
C GLY A 344 12.79 32.61 -3.01
N LYS A 345 12.43 31.46 -3.61
CA LYS A 345 12.70 30.11 -3.10
C LYS A 345 12.06 29.83 -1.73
N ARG A 346 10.96 30.52 -1.42
CA ARG A 346 10.20 30.24 -0.20
C ARG A 346 9.50 28.90 -0.30
N PRO A 347 9.51 28.08 0.76
CA PRO A 347 8.86 26.77 0.78
C PRO A 347 7.38 26.90 0.43
N LEU A 348 6.91 26.05 -0.49
CA LEU A 348 5.50 25.95 -0.88
C LEU A 348 4.89 24.60 -0.50
N LEU A 349 5.64 23.52 -0.67
CA LEU A 349 5.27 22.18 -0.21
C LEU A 349 6.46 21.57 0.52
N ILE A 350 6.24 21.21 1.78
CA ILE A 350 7.22 20.52 2.62
C ILE A 350 6.66 19.12 2.94
N LEU A 351 7.49 18.10 2.78
CA LEU A 351 7.17 16.72 3.11
C LEU A 351 8.15 16.20 4.16
N ASP A 352 7.64 15.52 5.15
CA ASP A 352 8.44 15.00 6.27
C ASP A 352 8.00 13.61 6.71
N ARG A 353 8.90 12.91 7.38
CA ARG A 353 8.64 11.67 8.08
C ARG A 353 8.84 11.89 9.58
N VAL A 354 7.76 11.74 10.35
CA VAL A 354 7.77 11.98 11.80
C VAL A 354 7.44 10.68 12.53
N GLY A 355 8.44 10.07 13.17
CA GLY A 355 8.32 8.72 13.69
C GLY A 355 8.07 7.73 12.56
N GLU A 356 7.00 6.94 12.66
CA GLU A 356 6.57 6.03 11.60
C GLU A 356 5.57 6.67 10.62
N GLY A 357 5.13 7.91 10.90
CA GLY A 357 4.13 8.62 10.10
C GLY A 357 4.72 9.53 9.03
N ARG A 358 3.84 10.13 8.23
CA ARG A 358 4.17 11.05 7.15
C ARG A 358 3.37 12.33 7.28
N VAL A 359 4.03 13.46 7.03
CA VAL A 359 3.42 14.77 7.11
C VAL A 359 3.68 15.56 5.84
N GLY A 360 2.64 16.18 5.32
CA GLY A 360 2.72 17.19 4.27
C GLY A 360 2.23 18.53 4.78
N GLN A 361 2.92 19.60 4.39
CA GLN A 361 2.47 20.98 4.67
C GLN A 361 2.49 21.77 3.37
N PHE A 362 1.29 22.18 2.94
CA PHE A 362 1.09 22.96 1.73
C PHE A 362 0.82 24.41 2.11
N LEU A 363 1.77 25.29 1.81
CA LEU A 363 1.80 26.68 2.29
C LEU A 363 1.06 27.64 1.35
N SER A 364 -0.06 27.19 0.79
CA SER A 364 -1.00 27.99 0.01
C SER A 364 -2.34 27.28 -0.09
N ASP A 365 -3.41 28.06 -0.12
CA ASP A 365 -4.78 27.57 -0.37
C ASP A 365 -5.21 27.76 -1.84
N HIS A 366 -4.31 28.12 -2.76
CA HIS A 366 -4.65 28.54 -4.12
C HIS A 366 -4.59 27.44 -5.19
N ILE A 367 -4.36 26.18 -4.82
CA ILE A 367 -4.30 25.07 -5.76
C ILE A 367 -5.62 24.89 -6.58
N TRP A 368 -6.74 25.37 -6.04
CA TRP A 368 -8.04 25.35 -6.72
C TRP A 368 -8.08 26.21 -7.98
N LEU A 369 -7.20 27.21 -8.12
CA LEU A 369 -7.05 28.02 -9.35
C LEU A 369 -6.64 27.13 -10.52
N TRP A 370 -5.74 26.19 -10.28
CA TRP A 370 -5.35 25.22 -11.29
C TRP A 370 -6.52 24.27 -11.64
N ALA A 371 -7.29 23.84 -10.65
CA ALA A 371 -8.46 23.00 -10.89
C ALA A 371 -9.54 23.70 -11.72
N ARG A 372 -9.60 25.03 -11.68
CA ARG A 372 -10.50 25.85 -12.50
C ARG A 372 -9.94 26.25 -13.85
N GLY A 373 -8.72 25.85 -14.18
CA GLY A 373 -8.07 26.20 -15.45
C GLY A 373 -7.63 27.66 -15.52
N PHE A 374 -7.49 28.36 -14.38
CA PHE A 374 -7.06 29.75 -14.38
C PHE A 374 -5.67 29.90 -15.00
N GLU A 375 -5.51 30.82 -15.97
CA GLU A 375 -4.29 31.03 -16.76
C GLU A 375 -3.69 29.72 -17.34
N GLY A 376 -4.54 28.82 -17.81
CA GLY A 376 -4.12 27.52 -18.33
C GLY A 376 -4.11 26.40 -17.28
N GLY A 377 -4.33 26.71 -16.01
CA GLY A 377 -4.38 25.73 -14.94
C GLY A 377 -3.00 25.19 -14.54
N GLY A 378 -2.98 23.96 -14.04
CA GLY A 378 -1.77 23.26 -13.62
C GLY A 378 -2.06 21.80 -13.23
N PRO A 379 -1.05 21.05 -12.84
CA PRO A 379 -1.16 19.60 -12.59
C PRO A 379 -1.79 19.26 -11.23
N HIS A 380 -2.85 19.99 -10.82
CA HIS A 380 -3.47 19.84 -9.51
C HIS A 380 -3.90 18.39 -9.21
N GLY A 381 -4.56 17.75 -10.19
CA GLY A 381 -5.07 16.39 -10.01
C GLY A 381 -3.96 15.37 -9.77
N GLU A 382 -2.90 15.44 -10.58
CA GLU A 382 -1.77 14.53 -10.46
C GLU A 382 -0.95 14.81 -9.19
N LEU A 383 -0.68 16.09 -8.89
CA LEU A 383 0.05 16.50 -7.69
C LEU A 383 -0.66 16.07 -6.41
N LEU A 384 -1.95 16.39 -6.27
CA LEU A 384 -2.70 16.09 -5.06
C LEU A 384 -2.95 14.59 -4.89
N ARG A 385 -3.18 13.85 -5.99
CA ARG A 385 -3.32 12.40 -5.95
C ARG A 385 -2.03 11.75 -5.47
N ARG A 386 -0.89 12.06 -6.10
CA ARG A 386 0.42 11.53 -5.68
C ARG A 386 0.77 11.90 -4.24
N LEU A 387 0.42 13.12 -3.82
CA LEU A 387 0.63 13.57 -2.44
C LEU A 387 -0.19 12.75 -1.45
N ALA A 388 -1.48 12.56 -1.71
CA ALA A 388 -2.36 11.78 -0.84
C ALA A 388 -1.88 10.31 -0.75
N HIS A 389 -1.61 9.66 -1.89
CA HIS A 389 -1.11 8.28 -1.92
C HIS A 389 0.25 8.13 -1.23
N LEU A 390 1.20 9.05 -1.48
CA LEU A 390 2.46 9.03 -0.74
C LEU A 390 2.23 9.07 0.76
N LEU A 391 1.39 9.99 1.24
CA LEU A 391 1.12 10.13 2.68
C LEU A 391 0.50 8.87 3.27
N MET A 392 -0.41 8.22 2.54
CA MET A 392 -1.04 6.96 2.94
C MET A 392 -0.16 5.71 2.74
N LYS A 393 1.10 5.88 2.32
CA LYS A 393 2.09 4.79 2.12
C LYS A 393 1.76 3.84 0.96
N GLU A 394 1.16 4.37 -0.09
CA GLU A 394 0.93 3.69 -1.37
C GLU A 394 1.96 4.03 -2.44
#